data_629f22c51f56cce28c2aad8713685b86
#
_entry.id   629f22c51f56cce28c2aad8713685b86
#
_cell.length_a   1.000
_cell.length_b   1.000
_cell.length_c   1.000
_cell.angle_alpha   90.00
_cell.angle_beta   90.00
_cell.angle_gamma   90.00
#
_symmetry.space_group_name_H-M   'P 1'
#
loop_
_entity.id
_entity.type
_entity.pdbx_description
1 polymer ?
#
loop_
_entity_poly.entity_id
_entity_poly.type
_entity_poly.pdbx_seq_one_letter_code
_entity_poly.pdbx_strand_id
1 'polypeptide(L)'
;MRKLSLVVLLSLLNAASAEQSYLVDWDAVGREAIDHLVELVKIPSVNPPGNETAVAEYVRAVLVAEGIDSKLYALDPTRANLVARHEGNGRKPPILIMGHTDVVGVQPEKWDADPFSGIREDGYIYGRGTLDDKDNVAAGMMVMILLKRLVVELDRDVIFLAESGEEGTPDVGINFMVEKHWDVIDAEFSIAEGGQGVIRDGRVHTFGIETTEKMPRRVTLVARGTPGHGSMPRLDNAVMILANAVAKASAWQTEMRLNETTETYFRRLAAISPPDEAVLYENVTNPEMTLAIQQQFLETFPYHYSILRTSVVPTVIDAGFRRNVIPSEASAILDIRMLP
;
A
#
# COMPACT_ATOMS: atom_id res chain seq x y z
N MET A 1 33.53 -58.38 46.72
CA MET A 1 33.68 -57.53 45.53
C MET A 1 32.33 -56.88 45.22
N ARG A 2 32.15 -55.65 45.63
CA ARG A 2 30.90 -54.88 45.40
C ARG A 2 31.08 -54.06 44.14
N LYS A 3 30.19 -54.25 43.13
CA LYS A 3 30.12 -53.43 41.92
C LYS A 3 29.33 -52.16 42.25
N LEU A 4 29.98 -51.04 42.13
CA LEU A 4 29.38 -49.70 42.21
C LEU A 4 28.77 -49.36 40.82
N SER A 5 27.44 -49.30 40.73
CA SER A 5 26.79 -48.85 39.52
C SER A 5 26.66 -47.32 39.59
N LEU A 6 27.34 -46.59 38.70
CA LEU A 6 27.24 -45.16 38.55
C LEU A 6 26.01 -44.86 37.69
N VAL A 7 24.94 -44.32 38.33
CA VAL A 7 23.77 -43.80 37.62
C VAL A 7 24.09 -42.35 37.24
N VAL A 8 24.35 -42.13 35.94
CA VAL A 8 24.46 -40.78 35.37
C VAL A 8 23.06 -40.25 35.13
N LEU A 9 22.61 -39.33 36.01
CA LEU A 9 21.37 -38.56 35.81
C LEU A 9 21.64 -37.49 34.74
N LEU A 10 21.24 -37.74 33.49
CA LEU A 10 21.17 -36.68 32.46
C LEU A 10 19.93 -35.84 32.83
N SER A 11 20.12 -34.70 33.48
CA SER A 11 19.14 -33.64 33.57
C SER A 11 19.06 -32.96 32.19
N LEU A 12 18.05 -33.28 31.41
CA LEU A 12 17.58 -32.50 30.28
C LEU A 12 17.08 -31.14 30.81
N LEU A 13 17.97 -30.17 30.79
CA LEU A 13 17.58 -28.77 30.86
C LEU A 13 16.82 -28.44 29.58
N ASN A 14 15.49 -28.61 29.60
CA ASN A 14 14.60 -27.86 28.70
C ASN A 14 14.76 -26.39 29.07
N ALA A 15 15.64 -25.69 28.35
CA ALA A 15 15.60 -24.25 28.29
C ALA A 15 14.30 -23.88 27.52
N ALA A 16 13.18 -23.85 28.22
CA ALA A 16 12.06 -23.06 27.78
C ALA A 16 12.61 -21.62 27.71
N SER A 17 12.75 -21.07 26.52
CA SER A 17 12.98 -19.64 26.35
C SER A 17 11.82 -18.95 27.07
N ALA A 18 12.10 -18.34 28.23
CA ALA A 18 11.14 -17.49 28.88
C ALA A 18 10.80 -16.39 27.86
N GLU A 19 9.55 -16.35 27.43
CA GLU A 19 9.04 -15.30 26.57
C GLU A 19 9.24 -13.99 27.35
N GLN A 20 10.17 -13.15 26.88
CA GLN A 20 10.50 -11.90 27.55
C GLN A 20 9.30 -10.98 27.39
N SER A 21 8.54 -10.74 28.45
CA SER A 21 7.41 -9.81 28.42
C SER A 21 7.92 -8.39 28.63
N TYR A 22 7.66 -7.52 27.67
CA TYR A 22 7.93 -6.10 27.76
C TYR A 22 6.71 -5.37 28.28
N LEU A 23 6.88 -4.55 29.31
CA LEU A 23 5.81 -3.68 29.81
C LEU A 23 5.79 -2.40 28.97
N VAL A 24 4.76 -2.25 28.13
CA VAL A 24 4.56 -1.10 27.24
C VAL A 24 3.30 -0.34 27.65
N ASP A 25 3.43 0.95 27.87
CA ASP A 25 2.27 1.86 27.98
C ASP A 25 1.78 2.21 26.57
N TRP A 26 0.89 1.37 26.03
CA TRP A 26 0.37 1.54 24.67
C TRP A 26 -0.41 2.83 24.48
N ASP A 27 -1.01 3.39 25.53
CA ASP A 27 -1.70 4.68 25.45
C ASP A 27 -0.68 5.83 25.28
N ALA A 28 0.45 5.77 25.97
CA ALA A 28 1.52 6.75 25.78
C ALA A 28 2.15 6.63 24.40
N VAL A 29 2.46 5.41 23.96
CA VAL A 29 2.99 5.14 22.61
C VAL A 29 2.04 5.62 21.53
N GLY A 30 0.74 5.36 21.66
CA GLY A 30 -0.27 5.80 20.69
C GLY A 30 -0.35 7.33 20.62
N ARG A 31 -0.27 8.03 21.75
CA ARG A 31 -0.23 9.50 21.75
C ARG A 31 1.03 10.04 21.04
N GLU A 32 2.18 9.47 21.30
CA GLU A 32 3.45 9.85 20.68
C GLU A 32 3.41 9.60 19.15
N ALA A 33 2.92 8.45 18.72
CA ALA A 33 2.73 8.13 17.30
C ALA A 33 1.81 9.14 16.59
N ILE A 34 0.69 9.50 17.23
CA ILE A 34 -0.24 10.52 16.74
C ILE A 34 0.45 11.90 16.66
N ASP A 35 1.25 12.27 17.65
CA ASP A 35 1.98 13.54 17.64
C ASP A 35 2.95 13.58 16.45
N HIS A 36 3.69 12.52 16.21
CA HIS A 36 4.57 12.40 15.05
C HIS A 36 3.82 12.44 13.73
N LEU A 37 2.71 11.71 13.61
CA LEU A 37 1.89 11.74 12.39
C LEU A 37 1.42 13.17 12.07
N VAL A 38 0.95 13.90 13.06
CA VAL A 38 0.53 15.30 12.87
C VAL A 38 1.68 16.18 12.37
N GLU A 39 2.87 16.03 12.94
CA GLU A 39 4.03 16.81 12.49
C GLU A 39 4.45 16.40 11.05
N LEU A 40 4.39 15.11 10.71
CA LEU A 40 4.63 14.65 9.34
C LEU A 40 3.63 15.22 8.34
N VAL A 41 2.33 15.27 8.68
CA VAL A 41 1.28 15.84 7.83
C VAL A 41 1.51 17.32 7.58
N LYS A 42 2.04 18.07 8.56
CA LYS A 42 2.36 19.51 8.43
C LYS A 42 3.50 19.81 7.46
N ILE A 43 4.25 18.80 7.00
CA ILE A 43 5.31 18.98 6.02
C ILE A 43 4.74 18.63 4.64
N PRO A 44 4.38 19.59 3.77
CA PRO A 44 3.88 19.31 2.45
C PRO A 44 4.96 18.66 1.58
N SER A 45 4.70 17.44 1.12
CA SER A 45 5.57 16.67 0.22
C SER A 45 4.80 16.22 -1.01
N VAL A 46 4.07 17.15 -1.61
CA VAL A 46 3.23 16.88 -2.79
C VAL A 46 4.08 16.48 -3.97
N ASN A 47 3.79 15.33 -4.57
CA ASN A 47 4.46 14.81 -5.73
C ASN A 47 3.52 14.83 -6.97
N PRO A 48 3.88 15.51 -8.06
CA PRO A 48 5.03 16.37 -8.26
C PRO A 48 4.90 17.76 -7.59
N PRO A 49 5.98 18.52 -7.33
CA PRO A 49 7.39 18.21 -7.65
C PRO A 49 8.10 17.33 -6.64
N GLY A 50 7.55 17.14 -5.44
CA GLY A 50 8.18 16.47 -4.30
C GLY A 50 8.96 17.43 -3.39
N ASN A 51 9.09 17.06 -2.12
CA ASN A 51 9.90 17.75 -1.10
C ASN A 51 10.16 16.77 0.05
N GLU A 52 10.40 15.52 -0.26
CA GLU A 52 10.47 14.44 0.71
C GLU A 52 11.66 14.57 1.65
N THR A 53 12.74 15.27 1.24
CA THR A 53 13.89 15.52 2.11
C THR A 53 13.48 16.21 3.40
N ALA A 54 12.49 17.11 3.37
CA ALA A 54 12.02 17.77 4.59
C ALA A 54 11.35 16.77 5.56
N VAL A 55 10.61 15.80 5.05
CA VAL A 55 10.01 14.72 5.84
C VAL A 55 11.09 13.78 6.37
N ALA A 56 12.03 13.37 5.51
CA ALA A 56 13.13 12.48 5.87
C ALA A 56 14.03 13.11 6.96
N GLU A 57 14.31 14.42 6.90
CA GLU A 57 15.08 15.12 7.93
C GLU A 57 14.32 15.23 9.27
N TYR A 58 13.00 15.40 9.25
CA TYR A 58 12.20 15.31 10.47
C TYR A 58 12.33 13.93 11.12
N VAL A 59 12.09 12.85 10.35
CA VAL A 59 12.22 11.46 10.83
C VAL A 59 13.64 11.21 11.36
N ARG A 60 14.66 11.67 10.63
CA ARG A 60 16.05 11.55 11.04
C ARG A 60 16.33 12.25 12.37
N ALA A 61 15.82 13.46 12.55
CA ALA A 61 16.02 14.22 13.80
C ALA A 61 15.43 13.47 15.00
N VAL A 62 14.23 12.88 14.84
CA VAL A 62 13.58 12.08 15.88
C VAL A 62 14.40 10.82 16.19
N LEU A 63 14.81 10.06 15.18
CA LEU A 63 15.59 8.82 15.37
C LEU A 63 16.95 9.09 16.02
N VAL A 64 17.65 10.16 15.61
CA VAL A 64 18.93 10.56 16.20
C VAL A 64 18.77 10.97 17.67
N ALA A 65 17.69 11.67 18.04
CA ALA A 65 17.41 12.01 19.44
C ALA A 65 17.22 10.76 20.31
N GLU A 66 16.75 9.65 19.75
CA GLU A 66 16.62 8.33 20.40
C GLU A 66 17.92 7.49 20.33
N GLY A 67 19.00 8.05 19.77
CA GLY A 67 20.27 7.32 19.58
C GLY A 67 20.19 6.22 18.54
N ILE A 68 19.39 6.40 17.50
CA ILE A 68 19.25 5.51 16.35
C ILE A 68 19.91 6.16 15.15
N ASP A 69 20.97 5.55 14.63
CA ASP A 69 21.66 6.04 13.45
C ASP A 69 20.80 5.86 12.19
N SER A 70 20.79 6.89 11.34
CA SER A 70 20.07 6.86 10.07
C SER A 70 20.81 7.65 9.01
N LYS A 71 20.61 7.26 7.73
CA LYS A 71 21.27 7.89 6.58
C LYS A 71 20.24 8.29 5.53
N LEU A 72 20.55 9.41 4.86
CA LEU A 72 19.78 9.86 3.71
C LEU A 72 20.46 9.41 2.41
N TYR A 73 19.64 8.96 1.47
CA TYR A 73 20.02 8.54 0.12
C TYR A 73 19.16 9.31 -0.88
N ALA A 74 19.79 10.13 -1.71
CA ALA A 74 19.09 11.03 -2.61
C ALA A 74 19.66 11.00 -4.02
N LEU A 75 18.84 10.72 -5.01
CA LEU A 75 19.13 10.96 -6.41
C LEU A 75 18.94 12.46 -6.75
N ASP A 76 17.89 13.05 -6.19
CA ASP A 76 17.62 14.50 -6.19
C ASP A 76 17.72 15.00 -4.74
N PRO A 77 18.49 16.09 -4.46
CA PRO A 77 18.68 16.59 -3.10
C PRO A 77 17.40 16.97 -2.36
N THR A 78 16.31 17.25 -3.05
CA THR A 78 15.00 17.57 -2.46
C THR A 78 14.15 16.34 -2.16
N ARG A 79 14.59 15.15 -2.62
CA ARG A 79 13.81 13.92 -2.65
C ARG A 79 14.58 12.75 -2.02
N ALA A 80 14.97 12.90 -0.76
CA ALA A 80 15.78 11.92 -0.07
C ALA A 80 14.93 10.78 0.52
N ASN A 81 15.45 9.57 0.40
CA ASN A 81 15.03 8.39 1.14
C ASN A 81 15.83 8.31 2.45
N LEU A 82 15.19 7.89 3.54
CA LEU A 82 15.87 7.68 4.81
C LEU A 82 15.94 6.18 5.11
N VAL A 83 17.13 5.68 5.49
CA VAL A 83 17.31 4.32 5.99
C VAL A 83 17.85 4.36 7.40
N ALA A 84 17.20 3.63 8.32
CA ALA A 84 17.68 3.33 9.66
C ALA A 84 17.75 1.82 9.86
N ARG A 85 18.69 1.35 10.68
CA ARG A 85 18.86 -0.08 10.98
C ARG A 85 19.03 -0.29 12.48
N HIS A 86 18.26 -1.22 13.02
CA HIS A 86 18.47 -1.77 14.36
C HIS A 86 19.07 -3.17 14.22
N GLU A 87 20.30 -3.32 14.71
CA GLU A 87 21.04 -4.57 14.55
C GLU A 87 20.50 -5.66 15.47
N GLY A 88 20.31 -6.85 14.93
CA GLY A 88 20.06 -8.08 15.65
C GLY A 88 21.34 -8.91 15.81
N ASN A 89 21.18 -10.15 16.26
CA ASN A 89 22.33 -11.06 16.46
C ASN A 89 22.75 -11.82 15.17
N GLY A 90 22.12 -11.53 14.03
CA GLY A 90 22.46 -12.08 12.71
C GLY A 90 22.09 -13.54 12.49
N ARG A 91 21.26 -14.15 13.36
CA ARG A 91 20.82 -15.56 13.19
C ARG A 91 19.83 -15.73 12.02
N LYS A 92 19.14 -14.68 11.64
CA LYS A 92 18.20 -14.64 10.51
C LYS A 92 18.47 -13.46 9.60
N PRO A 93 18.11 -13.52 8.32
CA PRO A 93 18.17 -12.37 7.42
C PRO A 93 17.31 -11.22 7.92
N PRO A 94 17.59 -9.96 7.52
CA PRO A 94 16.85 -8.78 7.95
C PRO A 94 15.37 -8.82 7.58
N ILE A 95 14.59 -7.95 8.24
CA ILE A 95 13.24 -7.54 7.83
C ILE A 95 13.24 -6.05 7.52
N LEU A 96 12.55 -5.65 6.44
CA LEU A 96 12.36 -4.27 6.03
C LEU A 96 10.97 -3.80 6.43
N ILE A 97 10.88 -2.64 7.08
CA ILE A 97 9.63 -1.90 7.31
C ILE A 97 9.75 -0.64 6.46
N MET A 98 8.75 -0.36 5.62
CA MET A 98 8.80 0.79 4.74
C MET A 98 7.46 1.52 4.68
N GLY A 99 7.53 2.81 4.40
CA GLY A 99 6.41 3.67 4.09
C GLY A 99 6.90 4.85 3.25
N HIS A 100 6.03 5.42 2.43
CA HIS A 100 6.41 6.53 1.57
C HIS A 100 6.10 7.90 2.20
N THR A 101 6.90 8.88 1.82
CA THR A 101 6.91 10.22 2.42
C THR A 101 6.25 11.28 1.56
N ASP A 102 6.07 11.02 0.25
CA ASP A 102 5.33 11.89 -0.65
C ASP A 102 3.83 11.68 -0.54
N VAL A 103 3.08 12.59 -1.12
CA VAL A 103 1.62 12.56 -1.17
C VAL A 103 1.13 13.12 -2.49
N VAL A 104 -0.03 12.66 -2.96
CA VAL A 104 -0.70 13.23 -4.15
C VAL A 104 -1.15 14.67 -3.91
N GLY A 105 -1.37 15.39 -5.00
CA GLY A 105 -1.89 16.78 -4.98
C GLY A 105 -3.24 16.93 -4.30
N VAL A 106 -3.54 18.16 -3.91
CA VAL A 106 -4.81 18.54 -3.31
C VAL A 106 -5.54 19.59 -4.16
N GLN A 107 -6.85 19.67 -4.02
CA GLN A 107 -7.68 20.76 -4.51
C GLN A 107 -8.17 21.53 -3.28
N PRO A 108 -7.43 22.56 -2.83
CA PRO A 108 -7.68 23.21 -1.52
C PRO A 108 -9.12 23.72 -1.36
N GLU A 109 -9.74 24.14 -2.45
CA GLU A 109 -11.14 24.62 -2.47
C GLU A 109 -12.20 23.55 -2.16
N LYS A 110 -11.80 22.28 -2.09
CA LYS A 110 -12.65 21.14 -1.72
C LYS A 110 -12.42 20.63 -0.31
N TRP A 111 -11.54 21.30 0.45
CA TRP A 111 -11.24 20.94 1.81
C TRP A 111 -11.86 21.96 2.78
N ASP A 112 -12.44 21.48 3.88
CA ASP A 112 -13.02 22.34 4.92
C ASP A 112 -11.95 23.06 5.75
N ALA A 113 -10.71 22.56 5.72
CA ALA A 113 -9.54 23.14 6.39
C ALA A 113 -8.29 22.97 5.54
N ASP A 114 -7.17 23.58 5.94
CA ASP A 114 -5.88 23.36 5.28
C ASP A 114 -5.50 21.87 5.30
N PRO A 115 -5.30 21.23 4.11
CA PRO A 115 -4.95 19.82 4.00
C PRO A 115 -3.66 19.41 4.71
N PHE A 116 -2.82 20.37 5.06
CA PHE A 116 -1.54 20.14 5.74
C PHE A 116 -1.51 20.68 7.18
N SER A 117 -2.68 20.97 7.76
CA SER A 117 -2.77 21.47 9.15
C SER A 117 -2.65 20.37 10.20
N GLY A 118 -2.98 19.11 9.88
CA GLY A 118 -2.99 18.01 10.85
C GLY A 118 -3.98 18.23 12.00
N ILE A 119 -5.15 18.80 11.71
CA ILE A 119 -6.18 19.06 12.72
C ILE A 119 -6.63 17.77 13.39
N ARG A 120 -6.74 17.82 14.74
CA ARG A 120 -7.32 16.75 15.55
C ARG A 120 -8.69 17.18 16.04
N GLU A 121 -9.71 16.48 15.63
CA GLU A 121 -11.09 16.78 16.02
C GLU A 121 -11.91 15.48 16.07
N ASP A 122 -12.75 15.35 17.11
CA ASP A 122 -13.69 14.22 17.29
C ASP A 122 -13.04 12.81 17.19
N GLY A 123 -11.76 12.69 17.58
CA GLY A 123 -11.02 11.42 17.53
C GLY A 123 -10.39 11.12 16.17
N TYR A 124 -10.43 12.05 15.23
CA TYR A 124 -9.81 11.93 13.90
C TYR A 124 -8.65 12.91 13.72
N ILE A 125 -7.77 12.56 12.78
CA ILE A 125 -6.73 13.45 12.25
C ILE A 125 -7.08 13.76 10.81
N TYR A 126 -7.25 15.04 10.50
CA TYR A 126 -7.59 15.51 9.15
C TYR A 126 -6.35 16.03 8.45
N GLY A 127 -6.06 15.50 7.27
CA GLY A 127 -4.96 15.97 6.44
C GLY A 127 -4.63 15.05 5.28
N ARG A 128 -3.92 15.58 4.29
CA ARG A 128 -3.36 14.80 3.19
C ARG A 128 -2.16 13.99 3.72
N GLY A 129 -2.16 12.67 3.47
CA GLY A 129 -1.11 11.75 3.93
C GLY A 129 -1.38 11.14 5.31
N THR A 130 -2.58 11.33 5.90
CA THR A 130 -2.93 10.71 7.20
C THR A 130 -3.21 9.21 7.11
N LEU A 131 -3.48 8.68 5.91
CA LEU A 131 -3.75 7.26 5.62
C LEU A 131 -2.95 6.72 4.42
N ASP A 132 -2.22 7.62 3.72
CA ASP A 132 -1.49 7.31 2.53
C ASP A 132 -0.37 8.37 2.38
N ASP A 133 0.87 8.12 2.94
CA ASP A 133 1.26 6.94 3.72
C ASP A 133 2.07 7.34 4.97
N LYS A 134 1.90 8.59 5.47
CA LYS A 134 2.67 9.11 6.61
C LYS A 134 2.33 8.42 7.94
N ASP A 135 1.20 7.75 8.05
CA ASP A 135 0.85 6.90 9.19
C ASP A 135 1.76 5.67 9.26
N ASN A 136 2.06 5.00 8.13
CA ASN A 136 3.04 3.92 8.09
C ASN A 136 4.47 4.42 8.35
N VAL A 137 4.82 5.63 7.87
CA VAL A 137 6.09 6.26 8.23
C VAL A 137 6.18 6.51 9.73
N ALA A 138 5.13 7.05 10.37
CA ALA A 138 5.07 7.26 11.81
C ALA A 138 5.11 5.93 12.58
N ALA A 139 4.37 4.92 12.13
CA ALA A 139 4.34 3.60 12.75
C ALA A 139 5.71 2.90 12.67
N GLY A 140 6.35 2.90 11.49
CA GLY A 140 7.68 2.32 11.28
C GLY A 140 8.74 3.01 12.14
N MET A 141 8.71 4.34 12.20
CA MET A 141 9.59 5.12 13.10
C MET A 141 9.37 4.73 14.57
N MET A 142 8.11 4.62 15.02
CA MET A 142 7.80 4.22 16.39
C MET A 142 8.23 2.80 16.71
N VAL A 143 8.17 1.87 15.75
CA VAL A 143 8.73 0.52 15.91
C VAL A 143 10.23 0.59 16.22
N MET A 144 10.99 1.36 15.43
CA MET A 144 12.43 1.55 15.67
C MET A 144 12.71 2.12 17.07
N ILE A 145 11.95 3.13 17.48
CA ILE A 145 12.06 3.78 18.79
C ILE A 145 11.75 2.78 19.92
N LEU A 146 10.67 2.00 19.80
CA LEU A 146 10.28 1.03 20.83
C LEU A 146 11.30 -0.10 20.94
N LEU A 147 11.80 -0.65 19.85
CA LEU A 147 12.85 -1.67 19.87
C LEU A 147 14.09 -1.17 20.61
N LYS A 148 14.47 0.11 20.41
CA LYS A 148 15.58 0.75 21.08
C LYS A 148 15.33 0.97 22.58
N ARG A 149 14.21 1.59 22.94
CA ARG A 149 13.85 1.93 24.32
C ARG A 149 13.69 0.68 25.19
N LEU A 150 13.11 -0.38 24.64
CA LEU A 150 12.87 -1.64 25.33
C LEU A 150 14.06 -2.60 25.33
N VAL A 151 15.15 -2.23 24.63
CA VAL A 151 16.35 -3.06 24.49
C VAL A 151 15.97 -4.48 24.03
N VAL A 152 15.15 -4.57 22.97
CA VAL A 152 14.64 -5.86 22.49
C VAL A 152 15.77 -6.67 21.87
N GLU A 153 15.97 -7.91 22.36
CA GLU A 153 16.90 -8.83 21.72
C GLU A 153 16.30 -9.39 20.43
N LEU A 154 16.95 -9.08 19.31
CA LEU A 154 16.52 -9.48 17.99
C LEU A 154 17.45 -10.55 17.40
N ASP A 155 16.87 -11.53 16.72
CA ASP A 155 17.63 -12.56 15.98
C ASP A 155 17.85 -12.18 14.50
N ARG A 156 17.31 -11.04 14.06
CA ARG A 156 17.51 -10.40 12.75
C ARG A 156 17.60 -8.89 12.89
N ASP A 157 18.19 -8.24 11.91
CA ASP A 157 18.14 -6.80 11.83
C ASP A 157 16.73 -6.33 11.43
N VAL A 158 16.34 -5.18 11.94
CA VAL A 158 15.15 -4.45 11.48
C VAL A 158 15.62 -3.22 10.74
N ILE A 159 15.26 -3.12 9.47
CA ILE A 159 15.55 -1.98 8.60
C ILE A 159 14.27 -1.17 8.48
N PHE A 160 14.37 0.15 8.60
CA PHE A 160 13.29 1.07 8.31
C PHE A 160 13.67 1.95 7.12
N LEU A 161 12.83 1.98 6.10
CA LEU A 161 12.94 2.84 4.92
C LEU A 161 11.75 3.80 4.89
N ALA A 162 12.02 5.10 5.01
CA ALA A 162 11.08 6.14 4.64
C ALA A 162 11.42 6.58 3.22
N GLU A 163 10.64 6.08 2.23
CA GLU A 163 10.96 6.26 0.81
C GLU A 163 10.33 7.52 0.25
N SER A 164 10.87 7.99 -0.87
CA SER A 164 10.33 9.10 -1.64
C SER A 164 9.81 8.64 -3.00
N GLY A 165 8.81 9.36 -3.54
CA GLY A 165 8.42 9.23 -4.95
C GLY A 165 7.49 8.06 -5.28
N GLU A 166 6.86 7.40 -4.33
CA GLU A 166 5.92 6.31 -4.58
C GLU A 166 4.77 6.78 -5.48
N GLU A 167 4.21 7.95 -5.20
CA GLU A 167 3.05 8.57 -5.85
C GLU A 167 3.33 9.07 -7.29
N GLY A 168 4.13 8.30 -8.05
CA GLY A 168 4.31 8.47 -9.49
C GLY A 168 5.71 8.84 -9.96
N THR A 169 6.72 8.87 -9.10
CA THR A 169 8.14 9.08 -9.47
C THR A 169 9.09 8.08 -8.78
N PRO A 170 8.85 6.76 -8.88
CA PRO A 170 9.60 5.73 -8.15
C PRO A 170 11.10 5.71 -8.47
N ASP A 171 11.53 6.41 -9.54
CA ASP A 171 12.93 6.50 -9.92
C ASP A 171 13.79 7.25 -8.90
N VAL A 172 13.21 8.10 -8.05
CA VAL A 172 13.92 8.78 -6.95
C VAL A 172 13.81 8.01 -5.63
N GLY A 173 12.87 7.08 -5.52
CA GLY A 173 12.57 6.22 -4.38
C GLY A 173 13.07 4.81 -4.56
N ILE A 174 12.15 3.85 -4.59
CA ILE A 174 12.47 2.43 -4.55
C ILE A 174 13.37 1.98 -5.71
N ASN A 175 13.16 2.48 -6.94
CA ASN A 175 14.02 2.12 -8.06
C ASN A 175 15.47 2.53 -7.81
N PHE A 176 15.70 3.76 -7.32
CA PHE A 176 17.03 4.23 -6.95
C PHE A 176 17.64 3.39 -5.83
N MET A 177 16.86 3.07 -4.79
CA MET A 177 17.33 2.26 -3.68
C MET A 177 17.71 0.85 -4.12
N VAL A 178 16.88 0.21 -4.95
CA VAL A 178 17.14 -1.13 -5.50
C VAL A 178 18.36 -1.15 -6.42
N GLU A 179 18.49 -0.15 -7.31
CA GLU A 179 19.57 -0.13 -8.31
C GLU A 179 20.93 0.26 -7.74
N LYS A 180 20.97 1.13 -6.74
CA LYS A 180 22.22 1.76 -6.24
C LYS A 180 22.56 1.44 -4.80
N HIS A 181 21.58 1.01 -4.01
CA HIS A 181 21.71 0.86 -2.55
C HIS A 181 21.03 -0.42 -2.04
N TRP A 182 20.97 -1.48 -2.87
CA TRP A 182 20.35 -2.74 -2.50
C TRP A 182 20.91 -3.30 -1.17
N ASP A 183 22.20 -3.20 -0.97
CA ASP A 183 22.92 -3.71 0.20
C ASP A 183 22.41 -3.13 1.53
N VAL A 184 21.80 -1.94 1.51
CA VAL A 184 21.29 -1.31 2.74
C VAL A 184 19.83 -1.64 3.03
N ILE A 185 19.07 -2.16 2.04
CA ILE A 185 17.66 -2.53 2.16
C ILE A 185 17.39 -4.02 1.95
N ASP A 186 18.41 -4.84 1.61
CA ASP A 186 18.25 -6.26 1.37
C ASP A 186 17.69 -6.97 2.61
N ALA A 187 16.54 -7.63 2.44
CA ALA A 187 15.78 -8.25 3.52
C ALA A 187 15.03 -9.50 3.04
N GLU A 188 14.78 -10.44 3.97
CA GLU A 188 13.98 -11.65 3.70
C GLU A 188 12.51 -11.33 3.46
N PHE A 189 11.99 -10.34 4.20
CA PHE A 189 10.61 -9.88 4.11
C PHE A 189 10.59 -8.35 4.10
N SER A 190 9.59 -7.78 3.40
CA SER A 190 9.23 -6.38 3.48
C SER A 190 7.81 -6.24 4.01
N ILE A 191 7.63 -5.30 4.94
CA ILE A 191 6.33 -4.85 5.42
C ILE A 191 6.16 -3.41 4.90
N ALA A 192 5.15 -3.21 4.07
CA ALA A 192 4.83 -1.92 3.47
C ALA A 192 3.34 -1.63 3.64
N GLU A 193 2.86 -0.56 3.05
CA GLU A 193 1.44 -0.27 2.96
C GLU A 193 0.67 -1.41 2.28
N GLY A 194 -0.64 -1.45 2.51
CA GLY A 194 -1.53 -2.46 1.96
C GLY A 194 -2.26 -3.24 3.06
N GLY A 195 -3.19 -4.08 2.62
CA GLY A 195 -4.05 -4.79 3.54
C GLY A 195 -5.20 -3.92 4.06
N GLN A 196 -6.04 -4.52 4.90
CA GLN A 196 -7.20 -3.83 5.43
C GLN A 196 -7.61 -4.39 6.80
N GLY A 197 -7.79 -3.50 7.78
CA GLY A 197 -8.48 -3.79 9.04
C GLY A 197 -9.99 -3.57 8.89
N VAL A 198 -10.80 -4.59 9.16
CA VAL A 198 -12.26 -4.48 9.16
C VAL A 198 -12.77 -4.53 10.60
N ILE A 199 -13.51 -3.49 11.00
CA ILE A 199 -14.16 -3.42 12.30
C ILE A 199 -15.67 -3.67 12.11
N ARG A 200 -16.22 -4.63 12.88
CA ARG A 200 -17.66 -4.86 12.99
C ARG A 200 -18.04 -4.83 14.48
N ASP A 201 -19.11 -4.13 14.82
CA ASP A 201 -19.61 -3.98 16.18
C ASP A 201 -18.54 -3.54 17.21
N GLY A 202 -17.67 -2.60 16.81
CA GLY A 202 -16.60 -2.04 17.65
C GLY A 202 -15.43 -3.01 17.94
N ARG A 203 -15.32 -4.12 17.20
CA ARG A 203 -14.23 -5.10 17.32
C ARG A 203 -13.56 -5.34 15.98
N VAL A 204 -12.26 -5.56 16.02
CA VAL A 204 -11.52 -6.02 14.82
C VAL A 204 -12.08 -7.39 14.43
N HIS A 205 -12.69 -7.46 13.24
CA HIS A 205 -13.26 -8.67 12.67
C HIS A 205 -12.21 -9.41 11.83
N THR A 206 -11.52 -8.70 10.98
CA THR A 206 -10.41 -9.22 10.18
C THR A 206 -9.29 -8.20 10.09
N PHE A 207 -8.08 -8.71 9.92
CA PHE A 207 -6.93 -7.94 9.47
C PHE A 207 -6.37 -8.65 8.24
N GLY A 208 -6.51 -8.02 7.07
CA GLY A 208 -6.02 -8.53 5.79
C GLY A 208 -4.53 -8.23 5.65
N ILE A 209 -3.78 -9.22 5.19
CA ILE A 209 -2.38 -9.06 4.80
C ILE A 209 -2.32 -9.30 3.30
N GLU A 210 -1.90 -8.31 2.54
CA GLU A 210 -1.67 -8.43 1.12
C GLU A 210 -0.30 -9.08 0.89
N THR A 211 -0.28 -10.18 0.16
CA THR A 211 0.95 -10.92 -0.14
C THR A 211 1.32 -10.83 -1.62
N THR A 212 0.47 -10.20 -2.40
CA THR A 212 0.67 -9.96 -3.83
C THR A 212 -0.25 -8.84 -4.30
N GLU A 213 0.21 -8.05 -5.25
CA GLU A 213 -0.51 -6.91 -5.79
C GLU A 213 -0.76 -7.05 -7.29
N LYS A 214 -1.81 -6.39 -7.77
CA LYS A 214 -2.09 -6.25 -9.19
C LYS A 214 -1.14 -5.23 -9.80
N MET A 215 -0.60 -5.55 -10.98
CA MET A 215 0.30 -4.65 -11.70
C MET A 215 -0.47 -3.58 -12.47
N PRO A 216 -0.25 -2.29 -12.22
CA PRO A 216 -0.87 -1.21 -12.98
C PRO A 216 -0.27 -1.13 -14.38
N ARG A 217 -1.14 -0.88 -15.37
CA ARG A 217 -0.76 -0.56 -16.76
C ARG A 217 -1.69 0.51 -17.29
N ARG A 218 -1.13 1.46 -17.99
CA ARG A 218 -1.88 2.50 -18.70
C ARG A 218 -1.92 2.17 -20.18
N VAL A 219 -3.11 2.18 -20.77
CA VAL A 219 -3.30 2.09 -22.21
C VAL A 219 -4.00 3.36 -22.70
N THR A 220 -3.43 4.01 -23.70
CA THR A 220 -4.04 5.16 -24.35
C THR A 220 -4.66 4.71 -25.67
N LEU A 221 -5.96 4.90 -25.80
CA LEU A 221 -6.69 4.75 -27.06
C LEU A 221 -6.67 6.10 -27.78
N VAL A 222 -6.24 6.10 -29.05
CA VAL A 222 -6.24 7.29 -29.91
C VAL A 222 -7.03 6.99 -31.17
N ALA A 223 -8.11 7.72 -31.40
CA ALA A 223 -8.90 7.67 -32.62
C ALA A 223 -8.59 8.89 -33.49
N ARG A 224 -8.39 8.66 -34.79
CA ARG A 224 -8.16 9.72 -35.78
C ARG A 224 -9.22 9.69 -36.87
N GLY A 225 -9.59 10.86 -37.36
CA GLY A 225 -10.58 11.01 -38.39
C GLY A 225 -10.45 12.33 -39.13
N THR A 226 -11.27 12.55 -40.15
CA THR A 226 -11.25 13.80 -40.92
C THR A 226 -12.03 14.88 -40.16
N PRO A 227 -11.41 16.03 -39.82
CA PRO A 227 -12.11 17.13 -39.16
C PRO A 227 -13.17 17.75 -40.07
N GLY A 228 -14.17 18.42 -39.48
CA GLY A 228 -15.21 19.04 -40.29
C GLY A 228 -16.21 19.86 -39.49
N HIS A 229 -17.24 20.35 -40.17
CA HIS A 229 -18.32 21.07 -39.54
C HIS A 229 -19.35 20.08 -38.91
N GLY A 230 -19.80 20.32 -37.68
CA GLY A 230 -20.69 19.43 -36.96
C GLY A 230 -22.06 19.18 -37.60
N SER A 231 -22.52 20.05 -38.53
CA SER A 231 -23.75 19.81 -39.31
C SER A 231 -23.58 18.84 -40.47
N MET A 232 -22.36 18.39 -40.77
CA MET A 232 -22.04 17.44 -41.84
C MET A 232 -21.55 16.12 -41.22
N PRO A 233 -22.45 15.14 -41.00
CA PRO A 233 -22.07 13.87 -40.35
C PRO A 233 -20.98 13.14 -41.16
N ARG A 234 -20.03 12.54 -40.45
CA ARG A 234 -18.92 11.78 -41.04
C ARG A 234 -18.83 10.39 -40.42
N LEU A 235 -18.61 9.38 -41.27
CA LEU A 235 -18.44 8.00 -40.81
C LEU A 235 -17.08 7.79 -40.09
N ASP A 236 -16.09 8.61 -40.41
CA ASP A 236 -14.74 8.62 -39.85
C ASP A 236 -14.59 9.65 -38.68
N ASN A 237 -15.69 9.99 -38.01
CA ASN A 237 -15.65 10.91 -36.87
C ASN A 237 -14.85 10.29 -35.71
N ALA A 238 -13.72 10.93 -35.33
CA ALA A 238 -12.82 10.43 -34.28
C ALA A 238 -13.53 10.20 -32.93
N VAL A 239 -14.48 11.07 -32.56
CA VAL A 239 -15.26 10.94 -31.31
C VAL A 239 -16.10 9.67 -31.33
N MET A 240 -16.79 9.36 -32.44
CA MET A 240 -17.61 8.17 -32.56
C MET A 240 -16.76 6.89 -32.56
N ILE A 241 -15.61 6.90 -33.23
CA ILE A 241 -14.67 5.77 -33.24
C ILE A 241 -14.17 5.51 -31.83
N LEU A 242 -13.74 6.56 -31.12
CA LEU A 242 -13.27 6.45 -29.76
C LEU A 242 -14.36 5.94 -28.80
N ALA A 243 -15.58 6.52 -28.86
CA ALA A 243 -16.69 6.11 -27.99
C ALA A 243 -17.01 4.61 -28.15
N ASN A 244 -17.03 4.10 -29.40
CA ASN A 244 -17.22 2.67 -29.68
C ASN A 244 -16.09 1.80 -29.13
N ALA A 245 -14.83 2.26 -29.21
CA ALA A 245 -13.67 1.55 -28.70
C ALA A 245 -13.72 1.47 -27.17
N VAL A 246 -14.01 2.59 -26.48
CA VAL A 246 -14.14 2.66 -25.03
C VAL A 246 -15.29 1.77 -24.54
N ALA A 247 -16.45 1.83 -25.20
CA ALA A 247 -17.60 0.98 -24.84
C ALA A 247 -17.25 -0.51 -24.96
N LYS A 248 -16.55 -0.92 -26.01
CA LYS A 248 -16.10 -2.31 -26.17
C LYS A 248 -15.09 -2.72 -25.10
N ALA A 249 -14.12 -1.85 -24.81
CA ALA A 249 -13.12 -2.11 -23.77
C ALA A 249 -13.75 -2.25 -22.39
N SER A 250 -14.71 -1.37 -22.05
CA SER A 250 -15.43 -1.39 -20.79
C SER A 250 -16.37 -2.60 -20.62
N ALA A 251 -16.94 -3.08 -21.73
CA ALA A 251 -17.79 -4.26 -21.72
C ALA A 251 -17.01 -5.59 -21.70
N TRP A 252 -15.70 -5.52 -21.91
CA TRP A 252 -14.87 -6.73 -21.92
C TRP A 252 -14.62 -7.23 -20.50
N GLN A 253 -15.22 -8.37 -20.17
CA GLN A 253 -14.94 -9.09 -18.94
C GLN A 253 -13.77 -10.05 -19.17
N THR A 254 -12.65 -9.75 -18.52
CA THR A 254 -11.48 -10.65 -18.54
C THR A 254 -11.78 -11.94 -17.82
N GLU A 255 -11.02 -12.99 -18.12
CA GLU A 255 -11.17 -14.29 -17.47
C GLU A 255 -10.91 -14.19 -15.96
N MET A 256 -11.75 -14.87 -15.17
CA MET A 256 -11.50 -15.04 -13.74
C MET A 256 -10.33 -15.99 -13.52
N ARG A 257 -9.41 -15.59 -12.67
CA ARG A 257 -8.27 -16.41 -12.23
C ARG A 257 -8.05 -16.23 -10.75
N LEU A 258 -7.96 -17.31 -10.03
CA LEU A 258 -7.53 -17.34 -8.64
C LEU A 258 -6.08 -17.84 -8.58
N ASN A 259 -5.35 -17.31 -7.62
CA ASN A 259 -4.06 -17.83 -7.18
C ASN A 259 -4.19 -18.33 -5.73
N GLU A 260 -3.13 -18.91 -5.18
CA GLU A 260 -3.13 -19.45 -3.81
C GLU A 260 -3.55 -18.41 -2.75
N THR A 261 -3.13 -17.15 -2.93
CA THR A 261 -3.50 -16.05 -2.02
C THR A 261 -5.02 -15.81 -2.05
N THR A 262 -5.60 -15.63 -3.24
CA THR A 262 -7.04 -15.34 -3.37
C THR A 262 -7.92 -16.54 -3.03
N GLU A 263 -7.52 -17.77 -3.34
CA GLU A 263 -8.22 -18.98 -2.88
C GLU A 263 -8.20 -19.09 -1.36
N THR A 264 -7.06 -18.85 -0.73
CA THR A 264 -6.92 -18.88 0.72
C THR A 264 -7.71 -17.76 1.38
N TYR A 265 -7.74 -16.56 0.77
CA TYR A 265 -8.54 -15.44 1.22
C TYR A 265 -10.02 -15.78 1.28
N PHE A 266 -10.64 -16.23 0.18
CA PHE A 266 -12.07 -16.57 0.15
C PHE A 266 -12.41 -17.72 1.09
N ARG A 267 -11.58 -18.75 1.16
CA ARG A 267 -11.78 -19.87 2.09
C ARG A 267 -11.76 -19.42 3.56
N ARG A 268 -10.84 -18.55 3.94
CA ARG A 268 -10.74 -18.02 5.31
C ARG A 268 -11.89 -17.06 5.62
N LEU A 269 -12.24 -16.23 4.66
CA LEU A 269 -13.34 -15.27 4.80
C LEU A 269 -14.69 -16.01 4.98
N ALA A 270 -14.94 -17.07 4.22
CA ALA A 270 -16.14 -17.89 4.40
C ALA A 270 -16.29 -18.42 5.83
N ALA A 271 -15.19 -18.87 6.44
CA ALA A 271 -15.22 -19.45 7.79
C ALA A 271 -15.65 -18.49 8.91
N ILE A 272 -15.56 -17.17 8.67
CA ILE A 272 -15.84 -16.12 9.66
C ILE A 272 -17.01 -15.20 9.27
N SER A 273 -17.59 -15.41 8.09
CA SER A 273 -18.68 -14.59 7.57
C SER A 273 -20.05 -15.13 7.95
N PRO A 274 -21.09 -14.29 7.93
CA PRO A 274 -22.48 -14.74 8.05
C PRO A 274 -22.81 -15.79 6.98
N PRO A 275 -23.77 -16.69 7.22
CA PRO A 275 -24.06 -17.82 6.33
C PRO A 275 -24.41 -17.43 4.88
N ASP A 276 -25.07 -16.29 4.68
CA ASP A 276 -25.45 -15.76 3.37
C ASP A 276 -24.24 -15.24 2.58
N GLU A 277 -23.27 -14.62 3.24
CA GLU A 277 -22.00 -14.23 2.63
C GLU A 277 -21.08 -15.44 2.43
N ALA A 278 -20.99 -16.34 3.43
CA ALA A 278 -20.12 -17.52 3.38
C ALA A 278 -20.40 -18.39 2.14
N VAL A 279 -21.67 -18.59 1.80
CA VAL A 279 -22.08 -19.35 0.59
C VAL A 279 -21.48 -18.75 -0.69
N LEU A 280 -21.38 -17.42 -0.79
CA LEU A 280 -20.77 -16.76 -1.96
C LEU A 280 -19.28 -17.08 -2.04
N TYR A 281 -18.56 -16.96 -0.92
CA TYR A 281 -17.11 -17.17 -0.86
C TYR A 281 -16.73 -18.63 -1.10
N GLU A 282 -17.49 -19.59 -0.56
CA GLU A 282 -17.29 -21.03 -0.77
C GLU A 282 -17.52 -21.47 -2.21
N ASN A 283 -18.41 -20.78 -2.92
CA ASN A 283 -18.85 -21.15 -4.26
C ASN A 283 -18.31 -20.25 -5.38
N VAL A 284 -17.32 -19.39 -5.09
CA VAL A 284 -16.77 -18.47 -6.09
C VAL A 284 -16.23 -19.16 -7.34
N THR A 285 -15.75 -20.41 -7.20
CA THR A 285 -15.26 -21.26 -8.30
C THR A 285 -16.26 -22.30 -8.79
N ASN A 286 -17.43 -22.40 -8.15
CA ASN A 286 -18.46 -23.37 -8.56
C ASN A 286 -18.99 -23.03 -9.96
N PRO A 287 -18.89 -23.91 -10.97
CA PRO A 287 -19.27 -23.59 -12.35
C PRO A 287 -20.72 -23.16 -12.53
N GLU A 288 -21.64 -23.64 -11.68
CA GLU A 288 -23.06 -23.32 -11.74
C GLU A 288 -23.40 -21.98 -11.09
N MET A 289 -22.58 -21.51 -10.14
CA MET A 289 -22.87 -20.33 -9.32
C MET A 289 -21.94 -19.15 -9.61
N THR A 290 -20.74 -19.39 -10.12
CA THR A 290 -19.68 -18.38 -10.22
C THR A 290 -20.11 -17.12 -10.99
N LEU A 291 -20.86 -17.24 -12.08
CA LEU A 291 -21.29 -16.07 -12.84
C LEU A 291 -22.23 -15.16 -12.04
N ALA A 292 -23.18 -15.75 -11.30
CA ALA A 292 -24.10 -15.00 -10.44
C ALA A 292 -23.34 -14.35 -9.27
N ILE A 293 -22.40 -15.08 -8.66
CA ILE A 293 -21.55 -14.59 -7.58
C ILE A 293 -20.68 -13.42 -8.04
N GLN A 294 -20.07 -13.54 -9.21
CA GLN A 294 -19.24 -12.46 -9.76
C GLN A 294 -20.08 -11.21 -10.06
N GLN A 295 -21.30 -11.37 -10.55
CA GLN A 295 -22.22 -10.26 -10.76
C GLN A 295 -22.60 -9.60 -9.42
N GLN A 296 -22.89 -10.40 -8.40
CA GLN A 296 -23.20 -9.90 -7.06
C GLN A 296 -21.98 -9.17 -6.45
N PHE A 297 -20.77 -9.70 -6.61
CA PHE A 297 -19.55 -9.00 -6.14
C PHE A 297 -19.35 -7.65 -6.84
N LEU A 298 -19.60 -7.59 -8.15
CA LEU A 298 -19.51 -6.33 -8.88
C LEU A 298 -20.46 -5.26 -8.31
N GLU A 299 -21.65 -5.66 -7.88
CA GLU A 299 -22.68 -4.76 -7.38
C GLU A 299 -22.51 -4.40 -5.89
N THR A 300 -22.10 -5.37 -5.07
CA THR A 300 -22.11 -5.22 -3.59
C THR A 300 -20.74 -5.23 -2.95
N PHE A 301 -19.76 -5.91 -3.57
CA PHE A 301 -18.39 -6.05 -3.07
C PHE A 301 -17.36 -5.84 -4.19
N PRO A 302 -17.22 -4.62 -4.75
CA PRO A 302 -16.35 -4.36 -5.92
C PRO A 302 -14.89 -4.78 -5.71
N TYR A 303 -14.40 -4.73 -4.47
CA TYR A 303 -13.06 -5.22 -4.12
C TYR A 303 -12.93 -6.73 -4.42
N HIS A 304 -13.88 -7.56 -3.98
CA HIS A 304 -13.85 -9.00 -4.27
C HIS A 304 -13.92 -9.29 -5.76
N TYR A 305 -14.74 -8.53 -6.50
CA TYR A 305 -14.76 -8.64 -7.96
C TYR A 305 -13.40 -8.29 -8.58
N SER A 306 -12.77 -7.22 -8.09
CA SER A 306 -11.49 -6.73 -8.57
C SER A 306 -10.36 -7.77 -8.44
N ILE A 307 -10.26 -8.45 -7.29
CA ILE A 307 -9.19 -9.44 -7.05
C ILE A 307 -9.34 -10.74 -7.83
N LEU A 308 -10.52 -10.98 -8.47
CA LEU A 308 -10.77 -12.17 -9.28
C LEU A 308 -10.22 -12.07 -10.70
N ARG A 309 -9.89 -10.89 -11.20
CA ARG A 309 -9.57 -10.68 -12.62
C ARG A 309 -8.72 -9.45 -12.88
N THR A 310 -8.10 -9.42 -14.05
CA THR A 310 -7.55 -8.19 -14.61
C THR A 310 -8.69 -7.21 -14.85
N SER A 311 -8.63 -6.01 -14.31
CA SER A 311 -9.64 -4.96 -14.54
C SER A 311 -9.19 -4.01 -15.65
N VAL A 312 -10.16 -3.50 -16.42
CA VAL A 312 -9.95 -2.53 -17.50
C VAL A 312 -10.98 -1.41 -17.32
N VAL A 313 -10.51 -0.24 -16.88
CA VAL A 313 -11.39 0.86 -16.50
C VAL A 313 -11.01 2.14 -17.27
N PRO A 314 -11.91 2.74 -18.07
CA PRO A 314 -11.65 4.06 -18.65
C PRO A 314 -11.71 5.13 -17.58
N THR A 315 -10.68 5.96 -17.49
CA THR A 315 -10.55 7.00 -16.46
C THR A 315 -10.49 8.40 -17.02
N VAL A 316 -10.04 8.58 -18.26
CA VAL A 316 -9.96 9.88 -18.93
C VAL A 316 -10.49 9.76 -20.34
N ILE A 317 -11.28 10.74 -20.79
CA ILE A 317 -11.68 10.92 -22.20
C ILE A 317 -11.45 12.38 -22.55
N ASP A 318 -10.72 12.60 -23.65
CA ASP A 318 -10.49 13.91 -24.24
C ASP A 318 -10.90 13.90 -25.71
N ALA A 319 -11.88 14.76 -26.09
CA ALA A 319 -12.45 14.75 -27.42
C ALA A 319 -13.09 16.08 -27.80
N GLY A 320 -12.45 16.81 -28.70
CA GLY A 320 -12.98 18.05 -29.27
C GLY A 320 -12.90 19.24 -28.31
N PHE A 321 -13.11 20.43 -28.87
CA PHE A 321 -12.98 21.71 -28.12
C PHE A 321 -14.15 22.67 -28.40
N ARG A 322 -14.98 22.37 -29.39
CA ARG A 322 -16.08 23.26 -29.80
C ARG A 322 -17.27 22.48 -30.38
N ARG A 323 -18.49 22.85 -29.99
CA ARG A 323 -19.71 22.14 -30.34
C ARG A 323 -19.94 21.92 -31.83
N ASN A 324 -19.56 22.87 -32.70
CA ASN A 324 -19.81 22.81 -34.14
C ASN A 324 -18.59 22.33 -34.96
N VAL A 325 -17.59 21.74 -34.31
CA VAL A 325 -16.36 21.25 -34.96
C VAL A 325 -16.21 19.75 -34.67
N ILE A 326 -16.08 18.93 -35.72
CA ILE A 326 -15.66 17.53 -35.63
C ILE A 326 -14.14 17.54 -35.48
N PRO A 327 -13.56 17.00 -34.37
CA PRO A 327 -12.12 16.99 -34.18
C PRO A 327 -11.44 15.94 -35.06
N SER A 328 -10.17 16.17 -35.38
CA SER A 328 -9.33 15.21 -36.11
C SER A 328 -8.81 14.07 -35.27
N GLU A 329 -8.83 14.27 -33.93
CA GLU A 329 -8.33 13.29 -32.96
C GLU A 329 -9.19 13.31 -31.69
N ALA A 330 -9.32 12.15 -31.08
CA ALA A 330 -9.90 11.96 -29.75
C ALA A 330 -9.12 10.87 -29.02
N SER A 331 -8.97 10.98 -27.70
CA SER A 331 -8.21 10.02 -26.90
C SER A 331 -8.90 9.61 -25.62
N ALA A 332 -8.58 8.42 -25.13
CA ALA A 332 -9.01 7.93 -23.83
C ALA A 332 -7.87 7.19 -23.13
N ILE A 333 -7.82 7.28 -21.80
CA ILE A 333 -6.90 6.50 -20.98
C ILE A 333 -7.71 5.39 -20.30
N LEU A 334 -7.19 4.16 -20.39
CA LEU A 334 -7.65 3.01 -19.65
C LEU A 334 -6.64 2.71 -18.54
N ASP A 335 -7.09 2.66 -17.30
CA ASP A 335 -6.36 2.05 -16.18
C ASP A 335 -6.60 0.54 -16.20
N ILE A 336 -5.51 -0.21 -16.34
CA ILE A 336 -5.55 -1.67 -16.35
C ILE A 336 -4.80 -2.15 -15.11
N ARG A 337 -5.48 -2.97 -14.30
CA ARG A 337 -4.88 -3.62 -13.14
C ARG A 337 -4.80 -5.11 -13.43
N MET A 338 -3.61 -5.58 -13.81
CA MET A 338 -3.36 -6.97 -14.19
C MET A 338 -3.18 -7.84 -12.96
N LEU A 339 -3.76 -9.05 -13.00
CA LEU A 339 -3.41 -10.08 -12.01
C LEU A 339 -1.92 -10.41 -12.09
N PRO A 340 -1.30 -10.77 -10.95
CA PRO A 340 0.09 -11.24 -10.90
C PRO A 340 0.32 -12.48 -11.76
#